data_952d2e5130dd2e8dc6cbf50dea5440d2
#
_entry.id   952d2e5130dd2e8dc6cbf50dea5440d2
#
_cell.length_a   1.000
_cell.length_b   1.000
_cell.length_c   1.000
_cell.angle_alpha   90.00
_cell.angle_beta   90.00
_cell.angle_gamma   90.00
#
_symmetry.space_group_name_H-M   'P 1'
#
loop_
_entity.id
_entity.type
_entity.pdbx_description
1 polymer ?
#
loop_
_entity_poly.entity_id
_entity_poly.type
_entity_poly.pdbx_seq_one_letter_code
_entity_poly.pdbx_strand_id
1 'polypeptide(L)'
;EASMSFFGAGGMLLIGGLFLFRARLGKAGGKENVITKIPQLERRNLGRRAGRALVTAGSMAAGAFMVVSTGAFRKSAEVSAEDFESGTGGFSFWGESASPIYDDLNSREASELFDLNNSLLSASSIIPLRVREGDDASCLNLNKALRPRIYGVKPSDFTNRFSFAEGNWNSLNVVLEGNTVPALVDQNTMMWALKMGLGDRLQYTDGEGKPFEIELVGAIKGSMLQGALFINEENFLSKFKQQGGYRSFMISGKLKGARRLAKHLEDRLQQHGIEFRESTEILSELQEVENTYLSIFQGLGGLGMLIGTCGLGLVVARNLVERAQEIALFEALGFQLNRIKKSALSEHLQLAIWGIIIGSSSALVGIAPALFGNVLDKPSMSFVWFFAALASLAFLWVF
;
A
#
# COMPACT_ATOMS: atom_id res chain seq x y z
N GLU A 1 0.02 -13.85 5.70
CA GLU A 1 0.64 -15.05 5.08
C GLU A 1 0.31 -15.16 3.59
N ALA A 2 -0.94 -14.97 3.15
CA ALA A 2 -1.33 -15.09 1.75
C ALA A 2 -0.50 -14.17 0.82
N SER A 3 -0.33 -12.89 1.14
CA SER A 3 0.43 -11.94 0.30
C SER A 3 1.90 -12.31 0.12
N MET A 4 2.56 -12.83 1.15
CA MET A 4 3.94 -13.34 1.04
C MET A 4 4.04 -14.56 0.15
N SER A 5 3.08 -15.49 0.26
CA SER A 5 3.04 -16.70 -0.56
C SER A 5 2.86 -16.38 -2.04
N PHE A 6 2.02 -15.39 -2.37
CA PHE A 6 1.79 -14.98 -3.75
C PHE A 6 2.96 -14.19 -4.34
N PHE A 7 3.60 -13.34 -3.55
CA PHE A 7 4.82 -12.66 -3.99
C PHE A 7 5.95 -13.67 -4.25
N GLY A 8 6.08 -14.68 -3.39
CA GLY A 8 6.99 -15.81 -3.59
C GLY A 8 6.65 -16.62 -4.85
N ALA A 9 5.37 -16.90 -5.11
CA ALA A 9 4.92 -17.57 -6.32
C ALA A 9 5.23 -16.75 -7.58
N GLY A 10 5.04 -15.42 -7.54
CA GLY A 10 5.45 -14.51 -8.61
C GLY A 10 6.95 -14.59 -8.89
N GLY A 11 7.78 -14.62 -7.85
CA GLY A 11 9.23 -14.81 -7.97
C GLY A 11 9.61 -16.16 -8.60
N MET A 12 8.95 -17.25 -8.20
CA MET A 12 9.15 -18.58 -8.79
C MET A 12 8.74 -18.61 -10.27
N LEU A 13 7.65 -17.94 -10.64
CA LEU A 13 7.22 -17.80 -12.03
C LEU A 13 8.19 -16.98 -12.86
N LEU A 14 8.80 -15.93 -12.29
CA LEU A 14 9.86 -15.17 -12.91
C LEU A 14 11.06 -16.08 -13.27
N ILE A 15 11.54 -16.84 -12.30
CA ILE A 15 12.64 -17.77 -12.48
C ILE A 15 12.26 -18.85 -13.52
N GLY A 16 11.09 -19.45 -13.39
CA GLY A 16 10.57 -20.45 -14.33
C GLY A 16 10.44 -19.91 -15.75
N GLY A 17 9.92 -18.68 -15.90
CA GLY A 17 9.83 -17.99 -17.18
C GLY A 17 11.18 -17.76 -17.85
N LEU A 18 12.19 -17.37 -17.07
CA LEU A 18 13.57 -17.21 -17.57
C LEU A 18 14.20 -18.56 -17.98
N PHE A 19 13.93 -19.63 -17.25
CA PHE A 19 14.38 -20.98 -17.65
C PHE A 19 13.70 -21.47 -18.93
N LEU A 20 12.40 -21.23 -19.09
CA LEU A 20 11.67 -21.54 -20.33
C LEU A 20 12.21 -20.71 -21.52
N PHE A 21 12.50 -19.45 -21.29
CA PHE A 21 13.12 -18.58 -22.30
C PHE A 21 14.47 -19.13 -22.72
N ARG A 22 15.33 -19.50 -21.78
CA ARG A 22 16.62 -20.14 -22.05
C ARG A 22 16.48 -21.44 -22.87
N ALA A 23 15.51 -22.29 -22.50
CA ALA A 23 15.25 -23.56 -23.19
C ALA A 23 14.80 -23.31 -24.64
N ARG A 24 13.97 -22.29 -24.88
CA ARG A 24 13.56 -21.87 -26.25
C ARG A 24 14.71 -21.36 -27.07
N LEU A 25 15.60 -20.54 -26.50
CA LEU A 25 16.82 -20.07 -27.15
C LEU A 25 17.75 -21.23 -27.52
N GLY A 26 17.96 -22.20 -26.63
CA GLY A 26 18.80 -23.37 -26.88
C GLY A 26 18.27 -24.22 -28.04
N LYS A 27 16.95 -24.46 -28.08
CA LYS A 27 16.32 -25.19 -29.20
C LYS A 27 16.42 -24.45 -30.54
N ALA A 28 16.43 -23.12 -30.54
CA ALA A 28 16.58 -22.31 -31.76
C ALA A 28 18.00 -22.33 -32.30
N GLY A 29 19.01 -22.47 -31.42
CA GLY A 29 20.45 -22.55 -31.81
C GLY A 29 20.90 -23.88 -32.44
N GLY A 30 20.17 -24.96 -32.17
CA GLY A 30 20.56 -26.33 -32.54
C GLY A 30 19.96 -26.88 -33.86
N LYS A 31 19.10 -26.17 -34.56
CA LYS A 31 18.46 -26.66 -35.78
C LYS A 31 19.34 -26.39 -37.03
N GLU A 32 19.69 -27.44 -37.75
CA GLU A 32 20.45 -27.39 -39.01
C GLU A 32 19.64 -26.96 -40.26
N ASN A 33 18.47 -26.37 -40.09
CA ASN A 33 17.63 -25.98 -41.22
C ASN A 33 18.19 -24.74 -41.94
N VAL A 34 18.03 -24.73 -43.26
CA VAL A 34 18.40 -23.60 -44.13
C VAL A 34 17.64 -22.35 -43.68
N ILE A 35 18.38 -21.27 -43.45
CA ILE A 35 17.82 -19.97 -43.00
C ILE A 35 17.24 -19.29 -44.24
N THR A 36 15.92 -19.10 -44.26
CA THR A 36 15.21 -18.42 -45.36
C THR A 36 14.74 -17.01 -45.00
N LYS A 37 14.72 -16.68 -43.71
CA LYS A 37 14.20 -15.38 -43.21
C LYS A 37 15.12 -14.77 -42.16
N ILE A 38 15.28 -13.44 -42.17
CA ILE A 38 16.11 -12.68 -41.19
C ILE A 38 15.73 -13.00 -39.71
N PRO A 39 14.46 -13.06 -39.31
CA PRO A 39 14.12 -13.39 -37.92
C PRO A 39 14.57 -14.79 -37.46
N GLN A 40 14.76 -15.74 -38.36
CA GLN A 40 15.32 -17.06 -38.04
C GLN A 40 16.82 -16.96 -37.73
N LEU A 41 17.54 -16.11 -38.48
CA LEU A 41 18.95 -15.81 -38.22
C LEU A 41 19.13 -15.15 -36.85
N GLU A 42 18.30 -14.15 -36.52
CA GLU A 42 18.32 -13.44 -35.26
C GLU A 42 18.11 -14.38 -34.05
N ARG A 43 17.10 -15.23 -34.10
CA ARG A 43 16.83 -16.23 -33.05
C ARG A 43 17.97 -17.22 -32.90
N ARG A 44 18.61 -17.64 -33.99
CA ARG A 44 19.75 -18.56 -33.97
C ARG A 44 20.99 -17.89 -33.35
N ASN A 45 21.21 -16.62 -33.63
CA ASN A 45 22.28 -15.84 -33.04
C ASN A 45 22.11 -15.66 -31.52
N LEU A 46 20.88 -15.34 -31.06
CA LEU A 46 20.55 -15.30 -29.65
C LEU A 46 20.78 -16.65 -28.96
N GLY A 47 20.43 -17.77 -29.63
CA GLY A 47 20.62 -19.13 -29.12
C GLY A 47 22.10 -19.52 -28.96
N ARG A 48 22.99 -19.06 -29.84
CA ARG A 48 24.45 -19.31 -29.73
C ARG A 48 25.07 -18.70 -28.47
N ARG A 49 24.48 -17.61 -27.94
CA ARG A 49 24.96 -16.86 -26.78
C ARG A 49 23.89 -16.81 -25.64
N ALA A 50 23.20 -17.90 -25.46
CA ALA A 50 22.03 -17.98 -24.55
C ALA A 50 22.32 -17.50 -23.12
N GLY A 51 23.56 -17.67 -22.60
CA GLY A 51 23.94 -17.18 -21.27
C GLY A 51 23.88 -15.65 -21.16
N ARG A 52 24.47 -14.93 -22.14
CA ARG A 52 24.44 -13.46 -22.17
C ARG A 52 23.03 -12.92 -22.38
N ALA A 53 22.29 -13.52 -23.31
CA ALA A 53 20.90 -13.19 -23.56
C ALA A 53 20.03 -13.36 -22.30
N LEU A 54 20.28 -14.41 -21.52
CA LEU A 54 19.56 -14.67 -20.26
C LEU A 54 19.86 -13.62 -19.19
N VAL A 55 21.11 -13.21 -19.02
CA VAL A 55 21.48 -12.18 -18.03
C VAL A 55 20.79 -10.86 -18.38
N THR A 56 20.83 -10.45 -19.64
CA THR A 56 20.21 -9.20 -20.10
C THR A 56 18.68 -9.24 -19.95
N ALA A 57 18.03 -10.28 -20.45
CA ALA A 57 16.59 -10.44 -20.31
C ALA A 57 16.17 -10.59 -18.84
N GLY A 58 17.01 -11.25 -18.03
CA GLY A 58 16.79 -11.46 -16.60
C GLY A 58 16.84 -10.18 -15.79
N SER A 59 17.80 -9.29 -16.04
CA SER A 59 17.88 -7.99 -15.35
C SER A 59 16.68 -7.11 -15.69
N MET A 60 16.26 -7.08 -16.97
CA MET A 60 15.04 -6.39 -17.41
C MET A 60 13.78 -6.98 -16.76
N ALA A 61 13.70 -8.32 -16.71
CA ALA A 61 12.56 -9.01 -16.11
C ALA A 61 12.47 -8.78 -14.61
N ALA A 62 13.58 -8.83 -13.88
CA ALA A 62 13.63 -8.55 -12.45
C ALA A 62 13.23 -7.08 -12.14
N GLY A 63 13.76 -6.12 -12.91
CA GLY A 63 13.39 -4.72 -12.78
C GLY A 63 11.90 -4.49 -13.05
N ALA A 64 11.37 -5.05 -14.15
CA ALA A 64 9.94 -4.96 -14.48
C ALA A 64 9.06 -5.62 -13.41
N PHE A 65 9.45 -6.78 -12.92
CA PHE A 65 8.76 -7.45 -11.81
C PHE A 65 8.68 -6.59 -10.56
N MET A 66 9.80 -6.00 -10.14
CA MET A 66 9.86 -5.11 -8.99
C MET A 66 8.97 -3.88 -9.17
N VAL A 67 9.09 -3.19 -10.30
CA VAL A 67 8.31 -1.96 -10.58
C VAL A 67 6.82 -2.26 -10.60
N VAL A 68 6.38 -3.34 -11.26
CA VAL A 68 4.96 -3.70 -11.37
C VAL A 68 4.41 -4.18 -10.03
N SER A 69 5.14 -5.06 -9.33
CA SER A 69 4.66 -5.61 -8.06
C SER A 69 4.56 -4.55 -6.96
N THR A 70 5.58 -3.69 -6.80
CA THR A 70 5.54 -2.64 -5.78
C THR A 70 4.58 -1.51 -6.12
N GLY A 71 4.48 -1.16 -7.41
CA GLY A 71 3.57 -0.10 -7.86
C GLY A 71 2.09 -0.42 -7.66
N ALA A 72 1.72 -1.70 -7.72
CA ALA A 72 0.35 -2.14 -7.48
C ALA A 72 -0.12 -1.98 -6.03
N PHE A 73 0.81 -1.96 -5.06
CA PHE A 73 0.49 -1.76 -3.64
C PHE A 73 0.49 -0.29 -3.20
N ARG A 74 0.81 0.63 -4.09
CA ARG A 74 0.83 2.06 -3.78
C ARG A 74 -0.60 2.56 -3.59
N LYS A 75 -0.88 3.06 -2.40
CA LYS A 75 -2.19 3.64 -2.06
C LYS A 75 -2.32 5.05 -2.66
N SER A 76 -3.50 5.36 -3.19
CA SER A 76 -3.81 6.70 -3.71
C SER A 76 -4.25 7.60 -2.56
N ALA A 77 -3.74 8.83 -2.53
CA ALA A 77 -4.17 9.85 -1.57
C ALA A 77 -5.55 10.46 -1.88
N GLU A 78 -6.19 10.07 -2.99
CA GLU A 78 -7.52 10.55 -3.36
C GLU A 78 -8.63 9.79 -2.61
N VAL A 79 -8.66 9.95 -1.28
CA VAL A 79 -9.76 9.43 -0.46
C VAL A 79 -10.77 10.55 -0.28
N SER A 80 -12.02 10.31 -0.67
CA SER A 80 -13.12 11.21 -0.35
C SER A 80 -13.41 11.14 1.15
N ALA A 81 -13.37 12.28 1.84
CA ALA A 81 -13.76 12.37 3.25
C ALA A 81 -15.25 12.03 3.49
N GLU A 82 -16.05 11.94 2.45
CA GLU A 82 -17.50 11.65 2.52
C GLU A 82 -17.81 10.16 2.31
N ASP A 83 -16.81 9.33 1.97
CA ASP A 83 -16.99 7.90 1.76
C ASP A 83 -16.91 7.13 3.10
N PHE A 84 -18.02 6.55 3.48
CA PHE A 84 -18.16 5.81 4.75
C PHE A 84 -17.30 4.54 4.81
N GLU A 85 -17.04 3.88 3.69
CA GLU A 85 -16.22 2.67 3.63
C GLU A 85 -14.72 2.97 3.47
N SER A 86 -14.35 4.25 3.33
CA SER A 86 -12.96 4.68 3.20
C SER A 86 -12.18 4.57 4.53
N GLY A 87 -10.87 4.75 4.46
CA GLY A 87 -10.00 4.80 5.63
C GLY A 87 -10.28 5.98 6.59
N THR A 88 -11.08 6.97 6.17
CA THR A 88 -11.60 8.06 7.04
C THR A 88 -12.93 7.70 7.70
N GLY A 89 -13.63 6.66 7.24
CA GLY A 89 -14.95 6.27 7.73
C GLY A 89 -16.05 7.33 7.51
N GLY A 90 -15.88 8.21 6.51
CA GLY A 90 -16.79 9.32 6.26
C GLY A 90 -16.69 10.47 7.28
N PHE A 91 -15.60 10.53 8.03
CA PHE A 91 -15.29 11.65 8.91
C PHE A 91 -14.39 12.66 8.20
N SER A 92 -14.79 13.93 8.25
CA SER A 92 -14.03 15.02 7.66
C SER A 92 -12.91 15.53 8.56
N PHE A 93 -13.13 15.50 9.89
CA PHE A 93 -12.18 15.99 10.88
C PHE A 93 -12.07 15.04 12.07
N TRP A 94 -10.87 14.96 12.61
CA TRP A 94 -10.51 14.35 13.89
C TRP A 94 -9.98 15.43 14.80
N GLY A 95 -10.55 15.56 15.99
CA GLY A 95 -10.12 16.52 17.01
C GLY A 95 -9.70 15.85 18.31
N GLU A 96 -8.73 16.43 19.00
CA GLU A 96 -8.33 16.05 20.34
C GLU A 96 -8.32 17.27 21.26
N SER A 97 -8.72 17.09 22.52
CA SER A 97 -8.69 18.14 23.54
C SER A 97 -7.64 17.82 24.62
N ALA A 98 -6.97 18.85 25.12
CA ALA A 98 -6.00 18.72 26.19
C ALA A 98 -6.67 18.35 27.51
N SER A 99 -7.87 18.87 27.80
CA SER A 99 -8.68 18.54 28.97
C SER A 99 -10.01 17.91 28.57
N PRO A 100 -10.57 17.03 29.44
CA PRO A 100 -11.83 16.34 29.12
C PRO A 100 -13.00 17.32 29.07
N ILE A 101 -13.93 17.09 28.14
CA ILE A 101 -15.22 17.76 28.01
C ILE A 101 -16.28 16.76 28.45
N TYR A 102 -17.08 17.15 29.43
CA TYR A 102 -18.04 16.23 30.04
C TYR A 102 -19.43 16.28 29.39
N ASP A 103 -19.71 17.37 28.72
CA ASP A 103 -20.99 17.60 28.05
C ASP A 103 -21.00 17.01 26.65
N ASP A 104 -22.13 16.47 26.22
CA ASP A 104 -22.33 16.03 24.85
C ASP A 104 -22.48 17.27 23.94
N LEU A 105 -21.49 17.56 23.09
CA LEU A 105 -21.48 18.72 22.20
C LEU A 105 -22.64 18.74 21.20
N ASN A 106 -23.37 17.63 21.03
CA ASN A 106 -24.60 17.59 20.24
C ASN A 106 -25.85 17.98 21.05
N SER A 107 -25.74 18.11 22.38
CA SER A 107 -26.85 18.45 23.23
C SER A 107 -27.20 19.95 23.16
N ARG A 108 -28.44 20.27 23.48
CA ARG A 108 -28.89 21.66 23.56
C ARG A 108 -28.22 22.42 24.71
N GLU A 109 -28.00 21.73 25.80
CA GLU A 109 -27.36 22.27 26.99
C GLU A 109 -25.92 22.68 26.71
N ALA A 110 -25.15 21.82 26.02
CA ALA A 110 -23.79 22.15 25.61
C ALA A 110 -23.78 23.29 24.58
N SER A 111 -24.76 23.31 23.67
CA SER A 111 -24.88 24.39 22.68
C SER A 111 -25.11 25.76 23.38
N GLU A 112 -25.91 25.83 24.42
CA GLU A 112 -26.13 27.04 25.21
C GLU A 112 -24.93 27.39 26.09
N LEU A 113 -24.29 26.37 26.71
CA LEU A 113 -23.12 26.55 27.59
C LEU A 113 -21.89 27.11 26.84
N PHE A 114 -21.61 26.57 25.67
CA PHE A 114 -20.43 26.92 24.87
C PHE A 114 -20.72 27.89 23.72
N ASP A 115 -21.94 28.45 23.66
CA ASP A 115 -22.41 29.36 22.60
C ASP A 115 -22.16 28.79 21.19
N LEU A 116 -22.57 27.51 21.00
CA LEU A 116 -22.37 26.82 19.73
C LEU A 116 -23.49 27.17 18.74
N ASN A 117 -23.09 27.32 17.46
CA ASN A 117 -24.04 27.67 16.40
C ASN A 117 -24.86 26.44 15.97
N ASN A 118 -26.13 26.39 16.34
CA ASN A 118 -27.06 25.31 16.02
C ASN A 118 -27.19 25.01 14.53
N SER A 119 -27.02 26.00 13.65
CA SER A 119 -27.07 25.77 12.19
C SER A 119 -25.86 25.02 11.66
N LEU A 120 -24.69 25.12 12.33
CA LEU A 120 -23.50 24.32 12.00
C LEU A 120 -23.63 22.91 12.57
N LEU A 121 -24.17 22.75 13.78
CA LEU A 121 -24.41 21.44 14.40
C LEU A 121 -25.44 20.61 13.61
N SER A 122 -26.50 21.23 13.08
CA SER A 122 -27.51 20.52 12.28
C SER A 122 -26.99 20.02 10.92
N ALA A 123 -25.92 20.65 10.38
CA ALA A 123 -25.32 20.28 9.11
C ALA A 123 -24.21 19.21 9.21
N SER A 124 -23.75 18.90 10.42
CA SER A 124 -22.65 17.97 10.69
C SER A 124 -22.90 17.27 12.01
N SER A 125 -22.46 16.03 12.19
CA SER A 125 -22.56 15.34 13.48
C SER A 125 -21.18 15.21 14.12
N ILE A 126 -21.15 15.39 15.45
CA ILE A 126 -19.95 15.23 16.27
C ILE A 126 -20.07 13.89 17.01
N ILE A 127 -19.09 13.01 16.86
CA ILE A 127 -19.01 11.76 17.59
C ILE A 127 -17.92 11.92 18.66
N PRO A 128 -18.30 11.98 19.95
CA PRO A 128 -17.36 12.08 21.05
C PRO A 128 -16.79 10.71 21.43
N LEU A 129 -15.51 10.68 21.77
CA LEU A 129 -14.79 9.48 22.17
C LEU A 129 -14.13 9.68 23.53
N ARG A 130 -14.17 8.66 24.37
CA ARG A 130 -13.39 8.61 25.61
C ARG A 130 -11.98 8.13 25.30
N VAL A 131 -11.00 8.64 26.01
CA VAL A 131 -9.58 8.35 25.73
C VAL A 131 -8.88 7.92 27.00
N ARG A 132 -8.21 6.76 26.92
CA ARG A 132 -7.19 6.34 27.86
C ARG A 132 -5.84 6.45 27.15
N GLU A 133 -5.00 7.36 27.64
CA GLU A 133 -3.64 7.52 27.11
C GLU A 133 -2.82 6.25 27.29
N GLY A 134 -1.94 6.00 26.36
CA GLY A 134 -1.08 4.83 26.32
C GLY A 134 0.08 5.02 25.37
N ASP A 135 0.79 3.93 25.07
CA ASP A 135 1.87 3.91 24.11
C ASP A 135 1.32 4.13 22.70
N ASP A 136 2.07 4.87 21.88
CA ASP A 136 1.76 4.99 20.46
C ASP A 136 2.03 3.64 19.77
N ALA A 137 0.98 3.04 19.25
CA ALA A 137 1.01 1.79 18.50
C ALA A 137 0.82 2.02 16.98
N SER A 138 1.08 3.23 16.49
CA SER A 138 1.04 3.53 15.05
C SER A 138 2.26 2.94 14.33
N CYS A 139 2.18 2.88 13.00
CA CYS A 139 3.31 2.45 12.16
C CYS A 139 4.51 3.42 12.20
N LEU A 140 4.35 4.59 12.81
CA LEU A 140 5.43 5.57 13.03
C LEU A 140 6.33 5.16 14.20
N ASN A 141 5.85 4.32 15.12
CA ASN A 141 6.61 3.83 16.25
C ASN A 141 7.13 2.41 16.00
N LEU A 142 8.44 2.25 15.93
CA LEU A 142 9.09 0.95 15.71
C LEU A 142 9.14 0.05 16.95
N ASN A 143 8.81 0.57 18.12
CA ASN A 143 8.80 -0.19 19.37
C ASN A 143 7.46 -0.93 19.53
N LYS A 144 7.50 -2.10 20.17
CA LYS A 144 6.27 -2.81 20.54
C LYS A 144 5.53 -2.01 21.59
N ALA A 145 4.30 -1.61 21.30
CA ALA A 145 3.41 -0.99 22.27
C ALA A 145 2.95 -2.03 23.30
N LEU A 146 3.29 -1.81 24.58
CA LEU A 146 2.89 -2.68 25.68
C LEU A 146 1.52 -2.29 26.24
N ARG A 147 1.20 -1.01 26.22
CA ARG A 147 -0.06 -0.44 26.69
C ARG A 147 -0.60 0.56 25.68
N PRO A 148 -1.14 0.08 24.55
CA PRO A 148 -1.66 0.95 23.50
C PRO A 148 -2.76 1.87 24.03
N ARG A 149 -2.91 3.04 23.39
CA ARG A 149 -4.02 3.97 23.65
C ARG A 149 -5.35 3.25 23.46
N ILE A 150 -6.34 3.55 24.29
CA ILE A 150 -7.68 2.97 24.19
C ILE A 150 -8.71 4.07 24.00
N TYR A 151 -9.59 3.89 23.01
CA TYR A 151 -10.78 4.70 22.79
C TYR A 151 -12.03 3.94 23.24
N GLY A 152 -12.86 4.61 24.05
CA GLY A 152 -14.22 4.16 24.37
C GLY A 152 -15.20 4.72 23.36
N VAL A 153 -15.89 3.85 22.62
CA VAL A 153 -16.77 4.21 21.50
C VAL A 153 -18.17 3.63 21.70
N LYS A 154 -19.18 4.31 21.16
CA LYS A 154 -20.52 3.73 21.00
C LYS A 154 -20.61 3.07 19.64
N PRO A 155 -20.72 1.73 19.54
CA PRO A 155 -20.75 1.02 18.26
C PRO A 155 -21.83 1.51 17.29
N SER A 156 -22.97 1.99 17.83
CA SER A 156 -24.07 2.56 17.05
C SER A 156 -23.67 3.74 16.18
N ASP A 157 -22.74 4.58 16.66
CA ASP A 157 -22.32 5.81 15.99
C ASP A 157 -21.40 5.53 14.79
N PHE A 158 -20.87 4.31 14.72
CA PHE A 158 -19.97 3.84 13.68
C PHE A 158 -20.61 2.84 12.70
N THR A 159 -21.91 2.64 12.74
CA THR A 159 -22.61 1.71 11.86
C THR A 159 -22.32 2.03 10.39
N ASN A 160 -21.91 1.01 9.61
CA ASN A 160 -21.52 1.12 8.20
C ASN A 160 -20.36 2.08 7.92
N ARG A 161 -19.51 2.34 8.91
CA ARG A 161 -18.31 3.16 8.75
C ARG A 161 -17.06 2.29 8.81
N PHE A 162 -16.09 2.66 8.00
CA PHE A 162 -14.85 1.93 7.79
C PHE A 162 -15.05 0.55 7.15
N SER A 163 -14.08 0.10 6.40
CA SER A 163 -14.00 -1.26 5.91
C SER A 163 -13.29 -2.14 6.92
N PHE A 164 -13.71 -3.38 7.04
CA PHE A 164 -13.10 -4.36 7.94
C PHE A 164 -12.38 -5.45 7.16
N ALA A 165 -11.23 -5.89 7.67
CA ALA A 165 -10.60 -7.13 7.22
C ALA A 165 -11.33 -8.33 7.81
N GLU A 166 -11.72 -8.24 9.10
CA GLU A 166 -12.57 -9.21 9.80
C GLU A 166 -13.33 -8.52 10.93
N GLY A 167 -14.56 -9.00 11.23
CA GLY A 167 -15.43 -8.44 12.23
C GLY A 167 -16.20 -7.21 11.76
N ASN A 168 -16.77 -6.49 12.70
CA ASN A 168 -17.49 -5.21 12.52
C ASN A 168 -17.65 -4.50 13.86
N TRP A 169 -18.21 -3.27 13.86
CA TRP A 169 -18.41 -2.50 15.10
C TRP A 169 -19.27 -3.21 16.15
N ASN A 170 -20.26 -4.03 15.74
CA ASN A 170 -21.10 -4.79 16.67
C ASN A 170 -20.34 -5.90 17.40
N SER A 171 -19.16 -6.30 16.92
CA SER A 171 -18.30 -7.26 17.63
C SER A 171 -17.87 -6.75 19.01
N LEU A 172 -17.90 -5.43 19.25
CA LEU A 172 -17.64 -4.83 20.56
C LEU A 172 -18.72 -5.10 21.61
N ASN A 173 -19.90 -5.57 21.20
CA ASN A 173 -21.01 -5.90 22.08
C ASN A 173 -20.99 -7.38 22.53
N VAL A 174 -20.02 -8.16 22.05
CA VAL A 174 -19.89 -9.56 22.46
C VAL A 174 -19.45 -9.62 23.93
N VAL A 175 -20.14 -10.44 24.70
CA VAL A 175 -19.78 -10.71 26.11
C VAL A 175 -18.79 -11.89 26.12
N LEU A 176 -17.56 -11.62 26.56
CA LEU A 176 -16.51 -12.63 26.70
C LEU A 176 -16.48 -13.17 28.13
N GLU A 177 -15.90 -14.36 28.28
CA GLU A 177 -15.79 -15.00 29.61
C GLU A 177 -14.76 -14.29 30.51
N GLY A 178 -15.04 -14.28 31.81
CA GLY A 178 -14.12 -13.74 32.80
C GLY A 178 -14.02 -12.20 32.79
N ASN A 179 -12.80 -11.67 32.98
CA ASN A 179 -12.52 -10.23 33.02
C ASN A 179 -11.95 -9.74 31.69
N THR A 180 -12.46 -10.26 30.55
CA THR A 180 -11.98 -9.99 29.21
C THR A 180 -12.90 -8.98 28.50
N VAL A 181 -12.29 -7.99 27.83
CA VAL A 181 -13.00 -6.93 27.10
C VAL A 181 -12.74 -7.08 25.60
N PRO A 182 -13.76 -7.14 24.73
CA PRO A 182 -13.59 -7.17 23.30
C PRO A 182 -13.08 -5.83 22.77
N ALA A 183 -12.13 -5.87 21.83
CA ALA A 183 -11.58 -4.69 21.19
C ALA A 183 -11.45 -4.86 19.67
N LEU A 184 -11.65 -3.74 18.97
CA LEU A 184 -11.29 -3.57 17.57
C LEU A 184 -9.95 -2.84 17.47
N VAL A 185 -9.22 -3.11 16.40
CA VAL A 185 -7.92 -2.49 16.14
C VAL A 185 -7.74 -2.29 14.63
N ASP A 186 -6.93 -1.32 14.20
CA ASP A 186 -6.51 -1.24 12.80
C ASP A 186 -5.61 -2.43 12.46
N GLN A 187 -5.78 -2.98 11.25
CA GLN A 187 -5.04 -4.16 10.79
C GLN A 187 -3.51 -3.98 10.85
N ASN A 188 -3.01 -2.79 10.48
CA ASN A 188 -1.57 -2.51 10.52
C ASN A 188 -1.07 -2.47 11.98
N THR A 189 -1.81 -1.84 12.87
CA THR A 189 -1.53 -1.82 14.32
C THR A 189 -1.48 -3.24 14.89
N MET A 190 -2.47 -4.08 14.56
CA MET A 190 -2.53 -5.46 15.01
C MET A 190 -1.30 -6.25 14.57
N MET A 191 -0.98 -6.22 13.27
CA MET A 191 0.07 -7.05 12.68
C MET A 191 1.49 -6.58 13.03
N TRP A 192 1.72 -5.27 13.02
CA TRP A 192 3.08 -4.73 13.08
C TRP A 192 3.45 -4.18 14.46
N ALA A 193 2.57 -3.39 15.09
CA ALA A 193 2.86 -2.78 16.38
C ALA A 193 2.63 -3.75 17.55
N LEU A 194 1.49 -4.46 17.53
CA LEU A 194 1.16 -5.43 18.59
C LEU A 194 1.73 -6.81 18.32
N LYS A 195 1.94 -7.17 17.06
CA LYS A 195 2.37 -8.51 16.61
C LYS A 195 1.42 -9.60 17.10
N MET A 196 0.13 -9.35 16.95
CA MET A 196 -0.97 -10.18 17.41
C MET A 196 -1.89 -10.55 16.25
N GLY A 197 -2.71 -11.59 16.45
CA GLY A 197 -3.78 -12.01 15.56
C GLY A 197 -5.16 -11.81 16.19
N LEU A 198 -6.22 -12.10 15.45
CA LEU A 198 -7.57 -12.13 16.00
C LEU A 198 -7.72 -13.28 16.99
N GLY A 199 -8.45 -13.01 18.09
CA GLY A 199 -8.59 -13.92 19.20
C GLY A 199 -7.43 -13.89 20.22
N ASP A 200 -6.32 -13.20 19.89
CA ASP A 200 -5.23 -13.03 20.84
C ASP A 200 -5.62 -12.06 21.95
N ARG A 201 -5.04 -12.28 23.14
CA ARG A 201 -5.33 -11.50 24.34
C ARG A 201 -4.15 -10.67 24.78
N LEU A 202 -4.40 -9.40 25.06
CA LEU A 202 -3.45 -8.45 25.61
C LEU A 202 -3.76 -8.22 27.10
N GLN A 203 -2.74 -8.34 27.94
CA GLN A 203 -2.86 -7.98 29.36
C GLN A 203 -2.85 -6.46 29.53
N TYR A 204 -3.84 -5.93 30.23
CA TYR A 204 -3.96 -4.51 30.50
C TYR A 204 -4.31 -4.27 31.98
N THR A 205 -4.24 -3.01 32.44
CA THR A 205 -4.58 -2.63 33.81
C THR A 205 -5.67 -1.57 33.82
N ASP A 206 -6.68 -1.73 34.68
CA ASP A 206 -7.73 -0.76 34.84
C ASP A 206 -7.29 0.51 35.59
N GLY A 207 -8.20 1.43 35.85
CA GLY A 207 -7.94 2.67 36.58
C GLY A 207 -7.56 2.49 38.04
N GLU A 208 -7.83 1.31 38.63
CA GLU A 208 -7.47 0.94 40.00
C GLU A 208 -6.20 0.09 40.10
N GLY A 209 -5.55 -0.20 38.94
CA GLY A 209 -4.34 -1.02 38.86
C GLY A 209 -4.61 -2.52 38.82
N LYS A 210 -5.88 -2.96 38.69
CA LYS A 210 -6.24 -4.37 38.59
C LYS A 210 -6.02 -4.88 37.16
N PRO A 211 -5.47 -6.09 36.99
CA PRO A 211 -5.28 -6.65 35.65
C PRO A 211 -6.61 -7.10 35.05
N PHE A 212 -6.73 -6.91 33.73
CA PHE A 212 -7.79 -7.46 32.87
C PHE A 212 -7.25 -7.79 31.50
N GLU A 213 -8.00 -8.54 30.72
CA GLU A 213 -7.60 -8.94 29.38
C GLU A 213 -8.39 -8.17 28.31
N ILE A 214 -7.74 -7.87 27.21
CA ILE A 214 -8.36 -7.31 26.01
C ILE A 214 -8.18 -8.32 24.89
N GLU A 215 -9.28 -8.83 24.31
CA GLU A 215 -9.28 -9.76 23.20
C GLU A 215 -9.59 -9.01 21.89
N LEU A 216 -8.77 -9.25 20.86
CA LEU A 216 -8.95 -8.65 19.54
C LEU A 216 -10.04 -9.40 18.77
N VAL A 217 -11.23 -8.81 18.63
CA VAL A 217 -12.42 -9.41 18.01
C VAL A 217 -12.67 -8.94 16.57
N GLY A 218 -11.88 -8.00 16.06
CA GLY A 218 -11.98 -7.55 14.69
C GLY A 218 -10.87 -6.59 14.30
N ALA A 219 -10.65 -6.46 12.98
CA ALA A 219 -9.60 -5.65 12.40
C ALA A 219 -10.16 -4.68 11.35
N ILE A 220 -9.96 -3.38 11.57
CA ILE A 220 -10.32 -2.29 10.64
C ILE A 220 -9.24 -2.20 9.57
N LYS A 221 -9.65 -2.04 8.30
CA LYS A 221 -8.73 -2.07 7.17
C LYS A 221 -8.31 -0.67 6.77
N GLY A 222 -6.99 -0.41 6.79
CA GLY A 222 -6.38 0.76 6.17
C GLY A 222 -6.97 2.09 6.63
N SER A 223 -7.18 2.25 7.94
CA SER A 223 -7.89 3.40 8.51
C SER A 223 -6.95 4.45 9.11
N MET A 224 -7.48 5.64 9.33
CA MET A 224 -6.82 6.69 10.13
C MET A 224 -6.77 6.34 11.63
N LEU A 225 -7.46 5.26 12.05
CA LEU A 225 -7.60 4.83 13.45
C LEU A 225 -6.39 3.98 13.92
N GLN A 226 -5.25 4.11 13.25
CA GLN A 226 -4.02 3.39 13.63
C GLN A 226 -3.51 3.86 14.99
N GLY A 227 -2.82 2.96 15.69
CA GLY A 227 -2.12 3.27 16.93
C GLY A 227 -2.93 3.09 18.20
N ALA A 228 -4.19 2.66 18.11
CA ALA A 228 -5.07 2.53 19.28
C ALA A 228 -5.98 1.29 19.20
N LEU A 229 -6.54 0.94 20.35
CA LEU A 229 -7.61 -0.04 20.52
C LEU A 229 -8.94 0.67 20.72
N PHE A 230 -10.00 0.09 20.18
CA PHE A 230 -11.38 0.59 20.34
C PHE A 230 -12.20 -0.43 21.12
N ILE A 231 -12.79 -0.01 22.23
CA ILE A 231 -13.66 -0.82 23.07
C ILE A 231 -15.02 -0.14 23.23
N ASN A 232 -16.06 -0.90 23.58
CA ASN A 232 -17.36 -0.33 23.87
C ASN A 232 -17.26 0.66 25.04
N GLU A 233 -17.96 1.81 24.95
CA GLU A 233 -17.95 2.87 25.97
C GLU A 233 -18.37 2.37 27.35
N GLU A 234 -19.31 1.42 27.45
CA GLU A 234 -19.72 0.82 28.69
C GLU A 234 -18.57 0.05 29.36
N ASN A 235 -17.84 -0.74 28.57
CA ASN A 235 -16.66 -1.45 29.04
C ASN A 235 -15.55 -0.46 29.43
N PHE A 236 -15.36 0.63 28.67
CA PHE A 236 -14.42 1.68 29.03
C PHE A 236 -14.74 2.29 30.41
N LEU A 237 -15.97 2.71 30.65
CA LEU A 237 -16.39 3.31 31.91
C LEU A 237 -16.31 2.32 33.09
N SER A 238 -16.53 1.04 32.83
CA SER A 238 -16.40 0.01 33.89
C SER A 238 -14.94 -0.16 34.35
N LYS A 239 -13.97 -0.03 33.43
CA LYS A 239 -12.53 -0.18 33.70
C LYS A 239 -11.84 1.12 34.12
N PHE A 240 -12.31 2.26 33.59
CA PHE A 240 -11.66 3.57 33.77
C PHE A 240 -12.65 4.61 34.35
N LYS A 241 -13.24 4.31 35.48
CA LYS A 241 -14.27 5.13 36.16
C LYS A 241 -13.87 6.59 36.35
N GLN A 242 -12.60 6.87 36.56
CA GLN A 242 -12.07 8.23 36.76
C GLN A 242 -11.91 9.04 35.47
N GLN A 243 -12.10 8.43 34.29
CA GLN A 243 -11.93 9.06 32.99
C GLN A 243 -13.27 9.31 32.31
N GLY A 244 -14.14 10.06 33.01
CA GLY A 244 -15.54 10.22 32.62
C GLY A 244 -15.82 11.17 31.46
N GLY A 245 -14.89 12.04 31.04
CA GLY A 245 -15.10 13.01 29.96
C GLY A 245 -14.69 12.48 28.59
N TYR A 246 -15.01 13.25 27.55
CA TYR A 246 -14.60 13.01 26.16
C TYR A 246 -13.37 13.84 25.86
N ARG A 247 -12.41 13.28 25.15
CA ARG A 247 -11.17 13.96 24.79
C ARG A 247 -10.82 13.86 23.29
N SER A 248 -11.55 13.03 22.56
CA SER A 248 -11.41 13.00 21.11
C SER A 248 -12.78 13.14 20.46
N PHE A 249 -12.83 13.77 19.29
CA PHE A 249 -14.06 14.13 18.59
C PHE A 249 -13.91 13.92 17.11
N MET A 250 -14.87 13.25 16.49
CA MET A 250 -14.93 13.09 15.05
C MET A 250 -16.07 13.91 14.48
N ILE A 251 -15.81 14.69 13.43
CA ILE A 251 -16.84 15.45 12.73
C ILE A 251 -17.15 14.79 11.40
N SER A 252 -18.41 14.44 11.20
CA SER A 252 -18.95 13.89 9.96
C SER A 252 -19.84 14.93 9.27
N GLY A 253 -19.70 15.05 7.95
CA GLY A 253 -20.51 16.00 7.14
C GLY A 253 -19.75 16.47 5.92
N LYS A 254 -20.40 17.33 5.10
CA LYS A 254 -19.74 17.93 3.93
C LYS A 254 -18.53 18.76 4.37
N LEU A 255 -17.39 18.59 3.71
CA LEU A 255 -16.10 19.17 4.10
C LEU A 255 -16.17 20.67 4.43
N LYS A 256 -16.87 21.48 3.61
CA LYS A 256 -17.03 22.93 3.86
C LYS A 256 -17.81 23.24 5.15
N GLY A 257 -18.83 22.45 5.47
CA GLY A 257 -19.62 22.59 6.70
C GLY A 257 -18.83 22.15 7.91
N ALA A 258 -18.23 20.96 7.85
CA ALA A 258 -17.40 20.37 8.87
C ALA A 258 -16.21 21.27 9.24
N ARG A 259 -15.53 21.88 8.26
CA ARG A 259 -14.42 22.82 8.50
C ARG A 259 -14.87 24.07 9.26
N ARG A 260 -16.06 24.62 8.94
CA ARG A 260 -16.61 25.77 9.69
C ARG A 260 -16.98 25.38 11.11
N LEU A 261 -17.53 24.16 11.28
CA LEU A 261 -17.86 23.64 12.63
C LEU A 261 -16.56 23.39 13.42
N ALA A 262 -15.55 22.73 12.86
CA ALA A 262 -14.28 22.48 13.51
C ALA A 262 -13.65 23.79 14.02
N LYS A 263 -13.53 24.79 13.15
CA LYS A 263 -13.00 26.11 13.54
C LYS A 263 -13.84 26.79 14.62
N HIS A 264 -15.17 26.69 14.54
CA HIS A 264 -16.06 27.26 15.55
C HIS A 264 -15.88 26.59 16.91
N LEU A 265 -15.71 25.25 16.94
CA LEU A 265 -15.43 24.51 18.16
C LEU A 265 -14.03 24.87 18.74
N GLU A 266 -13.00 25.01 17.91
CA GLU A 266 -11.69 25.48 18.35
C GLU A 266 -11.76 26.86 19.02
N ASP A 267 -12.48 27.79 18.42
CA ASP A 267 -12.65 29.16 18.94
C ASP A 267 -13.43 29.16 20.26
N ARG A 268 -14.50 28.35 20.39
CA ARG A 268 -15.37 28.34 21.57
C ARG A 268 -14.83 27.49 22.72
N LEU A 269 -14.08 26.46 22.41
CA LEU A 269 -13.53 25.49 23.39
C LEU A 269 -12.02 25.69 23.62
N GLN A 270 -11.51 26.88 23.37
CA GLN A 270 -10.07 27.23 23.54
C GLN A 270 -9.54 26.85 24.93
N GLN A 271 -10.35 27.01 25.97
CA GLN A 271 -10.00 26.62 27.35
C GLN A 271 -9.74 25.13 27.53
N HIS A 272 -10.28 24.29 26.64
CA HIS A 272 -10.06 22.84 26.63
C HIS A 272 -8.90 22.42 25.74
N GLY A 273 -8.29 23.38 25.00
CA GLY A 273 -7.17 23.12 24.08
C GLY A 273 -7.57 22.10 23.00
N ILE A 274 -8.73 22.27 22.39
CA ILE A 274 -9.19 21.41 21.31
C ILE A 274 -8.58 21.85 19.99
N GLU A 275 -8.07 20.89 19.23
CA GLU A 275 -7.51 21.09 17.88
C GLU A 275 -8.08 20.05 16.94
N PHE A 276 -8.46 20.46 15.72
CA PHE A 276 -8.99 19.59 14.68
C PHE A 276 -8.03 19.50 13.49
N ARG A 277 -7.82 18.27 13.02
CA ARG A 277 -7.08 17.99 11.79
C ARG A 277 -8.00 17.33 10.76
N GLU A 278 -7.75 17.57 9.48
CA GLU A 278 -8.51 16.87 8.43
C GLU A 278 -8.18 15.38 8.45
N SER A 279 -9.22 14.55 8.44
CA SER A 279 -9.06 13.08 8.47
C SER A 279 -8.30 12.53 7.26
N THR A 280 -8.45 13.20 6.10
CA THR A 280 -7.71 12.87 4.88
C THR A 280 -6.22 13.19 5.01
N GLU A 281 -5.85 14.24 5.73
CA GLU A 281 -4.46 14.59 6.01
C GLU A 281 -3.81 13.55 6.93
N ILE A 282 -4.47 13.17 8.03
CA ILE A 282 -4.01 12.12 8.93
C ILE A 282 -3.82 10.79 8.18
N LEU A 283 -4.81 10.40 7.37
CA LEU A 283 -4.72 9.18 6.59
C LEU A 283 -3.58 9.24 5.57
N SER A 284 -3.38 10.39 4.90
CA SER A 284 -2.31 10.56 3.93
C SER A 284 -0.92 10.50 4.57
N GLU A 285 -0.72 11.06 5.76
CA GLU A 285 0.54 10.94 6.52
C GLU A 285 0.87 9.49 6.86
N LEU A 286 -0.12 8.72 7.31
CA LEU A 286 0.07 7.29 7.60
C LEU A 286 0.39 6.49 6.32
N GLN A 287 -0.26 6.82 5.22
CA GLN A 287 0.00 6.19 3.91
C GLN A 287 1.33 6.64 3.29
N GLU A 288 1.80 7.85 3.56
CA GLU A 288 3.06 8.37 3.03
C GLU A 288 4.25 7.55 3.52
N VAL A 289 4.26 7.11 4.78
CA VAL A 289 5.29 6.21 5.30
C VAL A 289 5.32 4.91 4.52
N GLU A 290 4.17 4.28 4.34
CA GLU A 290 4.02 3.04 3.57
C GLU A 290 4.44 3.23 2.10
N ASN A 291 3.97 4.31 1.46
CA ASN A 291 4.30 4.68 0.10
C ASN A 291 5.78 5.02 -0.09
N THR A 292 6.45 5.57 0.93
CA THR A 292 7.89 5.87 0.88
C THR A 292 8.70 4.58 0.79
N TYR A 293 8.40 3.56 1.58
CA TYR A 293 9.06 2.25 1.45
C TYR A 293 8.82 1.64 0.07
N LEU A 294 7.58 1.66 -0.42
CA LEU A 294 7.25 1.17 -1.76
C LEU A 294 8.00 1.94 -2.86
N SER A 295 8.18 3.25 -2.71
CA SER A 295 8.92 4.10 -3.66
C SER A 295 10.41 3.75 -3.71
N ILE A 296 11.02 3.39 -2.58
CA ILE A 296 12.42 2.92 -2.53
C ILE A 296 12.56 1.62 -3.34
N PHE A 297 11.69 0.63 -3.11
CA PHE A 297 11.71 -0.62 -3.88
C PHE A 297 11.43 -0.39 -5.38
N GLN A 298 10.53 0.54 -5.70
CA GLN A 298 10.23 0.92 -7.08
C GLN A 298 11.44 1.60 -7.74
N GLY A 299 12.16 2.45 -6.99
CA GLY A 299 13.42 3.07 -7.42
C GLY A 299 14.51 2.02 -7.69
N LEU A 300 14.67 1.03 -6.80
CA LEU A 300 15.61 -0.08 -6.99
C LEU A 300 15.26 -0.91 -8.23
N GLY A 301 13.96 -1.19 -8.45
CA GLY A 301 13.49 -1.86 -9.67
C GLY A 301 13.81 -1.05 -10.93
N GLY A 302 13.56 0.26 -10.90
CA GLY A 302 13.92 1.20 -11.97
C GLY A 302 15.42 1.23 -12.25
N LEU A 303 16.24 1.28 -11.21
CA LEU A 303 17.70 1.20 -11.31
C LEU A 303 18.14 -0.13 -11.94
N GLY A 304 17.51 -1.25 -11.56
CA GLY A 304 17.75 -2.56 -12.17
C GLY A 304 17.45 -2.56 -13.67
N MET A 305 16.36 -1.91 -14.10
CA MET A 305 16.05 -1.73 -15.53
C MET A 305 17.09 -0.86 -16.24
N LEU A 306 17.56 0.23 -15.63
CA LEU A 306 18.61 1.09 -16.19
C LEU A 306 19.94 0.32 -16.35
N ILE A 307 20.36 -0.42 -15.33
CA ILE A 307 21.56 -1.26 -15.42
C ILE A 307 21.39 -2.34 -16.50
N GLY A 308 20.20 -2.93 -16.61
CA GLY A 308 19.85 -3.89 -17.65
C GLY A 308 19.97 -3.30 -19.05
N THR A 309 19.49 -2.07 -19.26
CA THR A 309 19.60 -1.37 -20.56
C THR A 309 21.05 -0.98 -20.89
N CYS A 310 21.83 -0.50 -19.93
CA CYS A 310 23.26 -0.24 -20.10
C CYS A 310 24.01 -1.53 -20.46
N GLY A 311 23.72 -2.62 -19.77
CA GLY A 311 24.27 -3.95 -20.07
C GLY A 311 23.90 -4.42 -21.48
N LEU A 312 22.66 -4.16 -21.90
CA LEU A 312 22.22 -4.42 -23.28
C LEU A 312 23.07 -3.64 -24.27
N GLY A 313 23.26 -2.34 -24.07
CA GLY A 313 24.09 -1.49 -24.93
C GLY A 313 25.54 -2.01 -25.07
N LEU A 314 26.13 -2.42 -23.92
CA LEU A 314 27.48 -3.01 -23.93
C LEU A 314 27.56 -4.34 -24.72
N VAL A 315 26.53 -5.18 -24.56
CA VAL A 315 26.42 -6.45 -25.30
C VAL A 315 26.25 -6.20 -26.81
N VAL A 316 25.46 -5.17 -27.18
CA VAL A 316 25.33 -4.72 -28.61
C VAL A 316 26.67 -4.31 -29.15
N ALA A 317 27.36 -3.39 -28.48
CA ALA A 317 28.67 -2.88 -28.92
C ALA A 317 29.69 -4.02 -29.11
N ARG A 318 29.78 -4.89 -28.11
CA ARG A 318 30.68 -6.06 -28.20
C ARG A 318 30.29 -7.03 -29.32
N ASN A 319 28.99 -7.31 -29.50
CA ASN A 319 28.54 -8.20 -30.58
C ASN A 319 28.85 -7.62 -31.97
N LEU A 320 28.75 -6.30 -32.16
CA LEU A 320 29.13 -5.65 -33.42
C LEU A 320 30.62 -5.82 -33.69
N VAL A 321 31.49 -5.63 -32.71
CA VAL A 321 32.95 -5.83 -32.86
C VAL A 321 33.28 -7.30 -33.15
N GLU A 322 32.71 -8.25 -32.38
CA GLU A 322 32.95 -9.69 -32.56
C GLU A 322 32.44 -10.21 -33.92
N ARG A 323 31.47 -9.54 -34.55
CA ARG A 323 30.86 -9.91 -35.83
C ARG A 323 31.31 -9.01 -36.99
N ALA A 324 32.35 -8.18 -36.81
CA ALA A 324 32.80 -7.26 -37.81
C ALA A 324 33.18 -7.96 -39.14
N GLN A 325 33.79 -9.15 -39.08
CA GLN A 325 34.12 -9.94 -40.27
C GLN A 325 32.87 -10.50 -40.97
N GLU A 326 31.86 -10.98 -40.20
CA GLU A 326 30.58 -11.42 -40.77
C GLU A 326 29.84 -10.25 -41.44
N ILE A 327 29.86 -9.07 -40.80
CA ILE A 327 29.27 -7.83 -41.33
C ILE A 327 29.94 -7.41 -42.64
N ALA A 328 31.27 -7.41 -42.71
CA ALA A 328 32.02 -7.12 -43.92
C ALA A 328 31.71 -8.10 -45.05
N LEU A 329 31.53 -9.38 -44.76
CA LEU A 329 31.13 -10.39 -45.73
C LEU A 329 29.71 -10.12 -46.27
N PHE A 330 28.74 -9.77 -45.40
CA PHE A 330 27.39 -9.41 -45.85
C PHE A 330 27.41 -8.15 -46.76
N GLU A 331 28.26 -7.18 -46.43
CA GLU A 331 28.41 -5.96 -47.21
C GLU A 331 29.03 -6.29 -48.58
N ALA A 332 30.04 -7.17 -48.63
CA ALA A 332 30.65 -7.65 -49.86
C ALA A 332 29.65 -8.45 -50.73
N LEU A 333 28.68 -9.12 -50.15
CA LEU A 333 27.58 -9.81 -50.83
C LEU A 333 26.44 -8.88 -51.27
N GLY A 334 26.57 -7.55 -51.07
CA GLY A 334 25.60 -6.54 -51.52
C GLY A 334 24.44 -6.25 -50.56
N PHE A 335 24.51 -6.72 -49.32
CA PHE A 335 23.50 -6.35 -48.33
C PHE A 335 23.68 -4.91 -47.87
N GLN A 336 22.58 -4.15 -47.83
CA GLN A 336 22.58 -2.77 -47.33
C GLN A 336 22.94 -2.70 -45.86
N LEU A 337 23.87 -1.82 -45.48
CA LEU A 337 24.32 -1.62 -44.10
C LEU A 337 23.18 -1.35 -43.12
N ASN A 338 22.14 -0.61 -43.57
CA ASN A 338 20.95 -0.33 -42.78
C ASN A 338 20.15 -1.59 -42.45
N ARG A 339 20.13 -2.60 -43.32
CA ARG A 339 19.45 -3.88 -42.98
C ARG A 339 20.24 -4.69 -41.98
N ILE A 340 21.55 -4.66 -42.03
CA ILE A 340 22.43 -5.34 -41.08
C ILE A 340 22.30 -4.70 -39.70
N LYS A 341 22.34 -3.36 -39.63
CA LYS A 341 22.12 -2.61 -38.39
C LYS A 341 20.74 -2.89 -37.79
N LYS A 342 19.68 -2.86 -38.59
CA LYS A 342 18.31 -3.18 -38.11
C LYS A 342 18.20 -4.61 -37.57
N SER A 343 18.86 -5.60 -38.19
CA SER A 343 18.86 -6.96 -37.69
C SER A 343 19.60 -7.10 -36.37
N ALA A 344 20.77 -6.45 -36.21
CA ALA A 344 21.47 -6.44 -34.93
C ALA A 344 20.64 -5.79 -33.80
N LEU A 345 19.96 -4.69 -34.12
CA LEU A 345 19.09 -3.98 -33.18
C LEU A 345 17.88 -4.83 -32.79
N SER A 346 17.24 -5.50 -33.76
CA SER A 346 16.08 -6.35 -33.55
C SER A 346 16.39 -7.53 -32.63
N GLU A 347 17.59 -8.14 -32.71
CA GLU A 347 18.05 -9.19 -31.81
C GLU A 347 17.96 -8.72 -30.33
N HIS A 348 18.42 -7.50 -30.06
CA HIS A 348 18.50 -6.97 -28.69
C HIS A 348 17.14 -6.44 -28.18
N LEU A 349 16.35 -5.86 -29.09
CA LEU A 349 14.99 -5.45 -28.80
C LEU A 349 14.12 -6.63 -28.37
N GLN A 350 14.29 -7.79 -29.03
CA GLN A 350 13.61 -9.02 -28.61
C GLN A 350 13.96 -9.42 -27.18
N LEU A 351 15.22 -9.26 -26.74
CA LEU A 351 15.60 -9.55 -25.35
C LEU A 351 14.93 -8.62 -24.34
N ALA A 352 14.89 -7.33 -24.62
CA ALA A 352 14.22 -6.34 -23.78
C ALA A 352 12.71 -6.63 -23.67
N ILE A 353 12.05 -6.87 -24.81
CA ILE A 353 10.62 -7.19 -24.85
C ILE A 353 10.31 -8.47 -24.05
N TRP A 354 11.06 -9.54 -24.28
CA TRP A 354 10.83 -10.78 -23.53
C TRP A 354 11.12 -10.62 -22.04
N GLY A 355 12.14 -9.86 -21.65
CA GLY A 355 12.40 -9.53 -20.26
C GLY A 355 11.22 -8.81 -19.61
N ILE A 356 10.73 -7.73 -20.24
CA ILE A 356 9.59 -6.95 -19.73
C ILE A 356 8.31 -7.82 -19.65
N ILE A 357 8.03 -8.63 -20.69
CA ILE A 357 6.85 -9.51 -20.70
C ILE A 357 6.92 -10.53 -19.56
N ILE A 358 8.06 -11.22 -19.40
CA ILE A 358 8.24 -12.23 -18.34
C ILE A 358 8.10 -11.57 -16.96
N GLY A 359 8.78 -10.43 -16.74
CA GLY A 359 8.73 -9.72 -15.47
C GLY A 359 7.33 -9.21 -15.13
N SER A 360 6.67 -8.53 -16.06
CA SER A 360 5.33 -7.98 -15.86
C SER A 360 4.28 -9.08 -15.67
N SER A 361 4.30 -10.15 -16.47
CA SER A 361 3.34 -11.25 -16.33
C SER A 361 3.53 -11.99 -15.00
N SER A 362 4.76 -12.22 -14.56
CA SER A 362 5.06 -12.82 -13.26
C SER A 362 4.60 -11.93 -12.11
N ALA A 363 4.79 -10.61 -12.21
CA ALA A 363 4.30 -9.65 -11.23
C ALA A 363 2.77 -9.65 -11.16
N LEU A 364 2.07 -9.60 -12.31
CA LEU A 364 0.60 -9.63 -12.36
C LEU A 364 0.01 -10.88 -11.70
N VAL A 365 0.64 -12.04 -11.90
CA VAL A 365 0.23 -13.27 -11.20
C VAL A 365 0.50 -13.18 -9.71
N GLY A 366 1.65 -12.62 -9.31
CA GLY A 366 2.01 -12.42 -7.90
C GLY A 366 1.08 -11.47 -7.14
N ILE A 367 0.53 -10.46 -7.81
CA ILE A 367 -0.40 -9.49 -7.22
C ILE A 367 -1.89 -9.83 -7.49
N ALA A 368 -2.18 -10.86 -8.30
CA ALA A 368 -3.54 -11.21 -8.70
C ALA A 368 -4.53 -11.35 -7.52
N PRO A 369 -4.19 -12.02 -6.40
CA PRO A 369 -5.11 -12.13 -5.28
C PRO A 369 -5.43 -10.81 -4.61
N ALA A 370 -4.46 -9.90 -4.59
CA ALA A 370 -4.66 -8.56 -4.07
C ALA A 370 -5.55 -7.72 -4.99
N LEU A 371 -5.49 -7.93 -6.32
CA LEU A 371 -6.36 -7.28 -7.30
C LEU A 371 -7.79 -7.83 -7.26
N PHE A 372 -7.96 -9.15 -7.10
CA PHE A 372 -9.28 -9.81 -7.10
C PHE A 372 -9.94 -9.88 -5.70
N GLY A 373 -9.15 -9.70 -4.62
CA GLY A 373 -9.61 -9.82 -3.24
C GLY A 373 -10.11 -8.52 -2.61
N ASN A 374 -10.42 -7.46 -3.37
CA ASN A 374 -10.77 -6.11 -2.86
C ASN A 374 -9.73 -5.54 -1.86
N VAL A 375 -8.50 -6.04 -1.90
CA VAL A 375 -7.42 -5.65 -0.97
C VAL A 375 -6.66 -4.41 -1.47
N LEU A 376 -6.73 -4.11 -2.76
CA LEU A 376 -6.04 -2.97 -3.37
C LEU A 376 -7.03 -1.90 -3.81
N ASP A 377 -6.75 -0.67 -3.41
CA ASP A 377 -7.29 0.50 -4.08
C ASP A 377 -6.83 0.49 -5.55
N LYS A 378 -7.61 1.14 -6.43
CA LYS A 378 -7.27 1.21 -7.86
C LYS A 378 -5.82 1.69 -8.03
N PRO A 379 -5.00 1.01 -8.84
CA PRO A 379 -3.61 1.41 -9.04
C PRO A 379 -3.54 2.87 -9.50
N SER A 380 -2.67 3.65 -8.86
CA SER A 380 -2.57 5.07 -9.19
C SER A 380 -2.13 5.27 -10.64
N MET A 381 -2.74 6.22 -11.35
CA MET A 381 -2.36 6.56 -12.74
C MET A 381 -0.88 6.94 -12.87
N SER A 382 -0.28 7.48 -11.81
CA SER A 382 1.15 7.80 -11.75
C SER A 382 2.04 6.56 -11.92
N PHE A 383 1.62 5.40 -11.43
CA PHE A 383 2.31 4.13 -11.61
C PHE A 383 2.36 3.69 -13.08
N VAL A 384 1.23 3.80 -13.80
CA VAL A 384 1.16 3.45 -15.22
C VAL A 384 2.10 4.33 -16.05
N TRP A 385 2.13 5.64 -15.77
CA TRP A 385 3.02 6.57 -16.44
C TRP A 385 4.49 6.32 -16.12
N PHE A 386 4.84 6.02 -14.88
CA PHE A 386 6.20 5.68 -14.48
C PHE A 386 6.70 4.42 -15.19
N PHE A 387 5.87 3.37 -15.24
CA PHE A 387 6.21 2.13 -15.97
C PHE A 387 6.35 2.36 -17.48
N ALA A 388 5.44 3.13 -18.08
CA ALA A 388 5.49 3.49 -19.48
C ALA A 388 6.76 4.32 -19.83
N ALA A 389 7.14 5.27 -18.95
CA ALA A 389 8.37 6.06 -19.11
C ALA A 389 9.62 5.19 -19.03
N LEU A 390 9.73 4.26 -18.07
CA LEU A 390 10.85 3.34 -17.98
C LEU A 390 10.94 2.39 -19.16
N ALA A 391 9.81 1.85 -19.60
CA ALA A 391 9.75 1.01 -20.80
C ALA A 391 10.19 1.81 -22.06
N SER A 392 9.71 3.06 -22.20
CA SER A 392 10.09 3.95 -23.30
C SER A 392 11.57 4.31 -23.28
N LEU A 393 12.15 4.59 -22.12
CA LEU A 393 13.59 4.82 -21.93
C LEU A 393 14.40 3.58 -22.33
N ALA A 394 13.97 2.39 -21.93
CA ALA A 394 14.60 1.14 -22.34
C ALA A 394 14.56 0.95 -23.88
N PHE A 395 13.44 1.33 -24.51
CA PHE A 395 13.33 1.33 -25.98
C PHE A 395 14.22 2.38 -26.65
N LEU A 396 14.23 3.63 -26.15
CA LEU A 396 15.03 4.72 -26.69
C LEU A 396 16.55 4.45 -26.63
N TRP A 397 17.02 3.77 -25.57
CA TRP A 397 18.43 3.39 -25.42
C TRP A 397 18.86 2.29 -26.40
N VAL A 398 17.93 1.50 -26.88
CA VAL A 398 18.20 0.43 -27.86
C VAL A 398 18.20 0.97 -29.31
N PHE A 399 17.57 2.14 -29.56
CA PHE A 399 17.52 2.81 -30.86
C PHE A 399 18.57 3.92 -30.98
#